data_15c369c6b6dd64242734ebc1d382da5b
#
_entry.id   15c369c6b6dd64242734ebc1d382da5b
#
_cell.length_a   1.000
_cell.length_b   1.000
_cell.length_c   1.000
_cell.angle_alpha   90.00
_cell.angle_beta   90.00
_cell.angle_gamma   90.00
#
_symmetry.space_group_name_H-M   'P 1'
#
loop_
_entity.id
_entity.type
_entity.pdbx_description
1 polymer ?
#
loop_
_entity_poly.entity_id
_entity_poly.type
_entity_poly.pdbx_seq_one_letter_code
_entity_poly.pdbx_strand_id
1 'polypeptide(L)'
;MIRILFMILALVTAFAAPVSAAEDDSALVPAEVKAVRVGNSADRFRLVVDVDQEIDYDTMVLSNPGRIVVNLHNVRLGASVEREMVPGGRFVSRIRVGQFDKTTVRIVLETEAAKDTFTIFSLTGGASPYRVVMDIGAGKGNAGNSTASGNTQKPVDNDGGDSTSGDTDSKDTKETGDKENKGKTEKPVDLPDIDLEEIELSGVLKGKKIVLDPGHGGEDPGAIGPTGVTEKSITLRVAETAQELLEEAGAKVIMTRTEDTEVSPKHRQATDIDELQARCDIANKAGADIFISIHMDSFVNRKAGGTTSYYYAKGSAASRKLAAAIQDAVVKEIGTESRGVKSCNFYVVRHTKMPAILLEVAFVSNPQEEKLLDSDIGVKHAAVGLARGIAAFFGG
;
A
#
# COMPACT_ATOMS: atom_id res chain seq x y z
N MET A 1 -1.03 -71.98 -56.88
CA MET A 1 -0.21 -71.93 -55.65
C MET A 1 0.19 -70.47 -55.42
N ILE A 2 -0.59 -69.75 -54.54
CA ILE A 2 -0.37 -68.36 -54.27
C ILE A 2 0.16 -68.31 -52.84
N ARG A 3 1.38 -67.82 -52.67
CA ARG A 3 2.00 -67.58 -51.36
C ARG A 3 1.61 -66.18 -50.87
N ILE A 4 0.83 -66.14 -49.86
CA ILE A 4 0.48 -64.88 -49.11
C ILE A 4 1.59 -64.57 -48.13
N LEU A 5 2.24 -63.41 -48.34
CA LEU A 5 3.26 -62.88 -47.46
C LEU A 5 2.57 -62.02 -46.38
N PHE A 6 2.55 -62.45 -45.12
CA PHE A 6 2.09 -61.66 -43.98
C PHE A 6 3.19 -60.71 -43.57
N MET A 7 2.96 -59.43 -43.74
CA MET A 7 3.78 -58.34 -43.26
C MET A 7 3.29 -57.97 -41.84
N ILE A 8 4.05 -58.30 -40.81
CA ILE A 8 3.77 -57.92 -39.43
C ILE A 8 4.22 -56.50 -39.25
N LEU A 9 3.29 -55.56 -39.12
CA LEU A 9 3.52 -54.18 -38.75
C LEU A 9 3.62 -54.09 -37.20
N ALA A 10 4.82 -53.95 -36.69
CA ALA A 10 5.05 -53.71 -35.27
C ALA A 10 4.70 -52.27 -34.93
N LEU A 11 3.55 -52.09 -34.25
CA LEU A 11 3.14 -50.79 -33.71
C LEU A 11 3.93 -50.51 -32.43
N VAL A 12 4.93 -49.61 -32.50
CA VAL A 12 5.66 -49.13 -31.34
C VAL A 12 4.78 -48.05 -30.68
N THR A 13 4.02 -48.40 -29.65
CA THR A 13 3.37 -47.45 -28.79
C THR A 13 4.41 -46.87 -27.82
N ALA A 14 4.85 -45.67 -28.10
CA ALA A 14 5.61 -44.87 -27.12
C ALA A 14 4.68 -44.49 -25.99
N PHE A 15 4.82 -45.12 -24.83
CA PHE A 15 4.24 -44.63 -23.59
C PHE A 15 4.98 -43.35 -23.21
N ALA A 16 4.38 -42.21 -23.48
CA ALA A 16 4.77 -40.96 -22.82
C ALA A 16 4.36 -41.07 -21.35
N ALA A 17 5.33 -41.24 -20.47
CA ALA A 17 5.11 -41.08 -19.05
C ALA A 17 4.63 -39.64 -18.78
N PRO A 18 3.60 -39.45 -17.94
CA PRO A 18 3.24 -38.10 -17.52
C PRO A 18 4.45 -37.51 -16.79
N VAL A 19 4.99 -36.40 -17.31
CA VAL A 19 5.88 -35.53 -16.55
C VAL A 19 5.01 -34.97 -15.43
N SER A 20 5.13 -35.59 -14.26
CA SER A 20 4.66 -34.97 -13.03
C SER A 20 5.43 -33.67 -12.89
N ALA A 21 4.76 -32.55 -13.16
CA ALA A 21 5.21 -31.27 -12.68
C ALA A 21 5.27 -31.44 -11.15
N ALA A 22 6.47 -31.57 -10.62
CA ALA A 22 6.69 -31.40 -9.20
C ALA A 22 6.20 -29.96 -8.92
N GLU A 23 5.06 -29.84 -8.28
CA GLU A 23 4.68 -28.62 -7.62
C GLU A 23 5.84 -28.34 -6.66
N ASP A 24 6.53 -27.25 -6.93
CA ASP A 24 7.57 -26.72 -6.05
C ASP A 24 6.82 -26.19 -4.79
N ASP A 25 6.44 -27.12 -3.94
CA ASP A 25 5.97 -26.87 -2.59
C ASP A 25 7.19 -26.55 -1.70
N SER A 26 7.99 -25.59 -2.13
CA SER A 26 8.88 -24.88 -1.24
C SER A 26 7.98 -24.00 -0.38
N ALA A 27 7.41 -24.58 0.68
CA ALA A 27 6.77 -23.83 1.75
C ALA A 27 7.76 -22.71 2.12
N LEU A 28 7.43 -21.46 1.75
CA LEU A 28 8.26 -20.29 2.03
C LEU A 28 8.54 -20.32 3.52
N VAL A 29 9.78 -20.55 3.90
CA VAL A 29 10.19 -20.54 5.31
C VAL A 29 9.85 -19.16 5.84
N PRO A 30 8.98 -19.05 6.85
CA PRO A 30 8.60 -17.75 7.38
C PRO A 30 9.85 -16.98 7.79
N ALA A 31 9.89 -15.69 7.49
CA ALA A 31 10.92 -14.79 7.97
C ALA A 31 11.05 -14.89 9.50
N GLU A 32 12.15 -14.41 10.06
CA GLU A 32 12.33 -14.38 11.50
C GLU A 32 12.71 -12.98 11.99
N VAL A 33 11.96 -12.45 12.95
CA VAL A 33 12.39 -11.26 13.70
C VAL A 33 13.60 -11.64 14.55
N LYS A 34 14.74 -11.07 14.25
CA LYS A 34 16.01 -11.35 14.94
C LYS A 34 16.22 -10.45 16.15
N ALA A 35 15.78 -9.18 16.06
CA ALA A 35 15.91 -8.23 17.15
C ALA A 35 14.86 -7.12 17.01
N VAL A 36 14.46 -6.56 18.15
CA VAL A 36 13.73 -5.30 18.24
C VAL A 36 14.58 -4.35 19.07
N ARG A 37 14.94 -3.22 18.49
CA ARG A 37 15.82 -2.22 19.09
C ARG A 37 15.10 -0.88 19.17
N VAL A 38 15.42 -0.11 20.20
CA VAL A 38 14.85 1.22 20.42
C VAL A 38 15.95 2.26 20.59
N GLY A 39 15.71 3.42 20.02
CA GLY A 39 16.49 4.63 20.26
C GLY A 39 15.57 5.73 20.76
N ASN A 40 15.98 6.42 21.82
CA ASN A 40 15.18 7.47 22.44
C ASN A 40 16.02 8.72 22.62
N SER A 41 15.55 9.85 22.12
CA SER A 41 16.16 11.17 22.27
C SER A 41 15.10 12.17 22.75
N ALA A 42 15.52 13.40 23.01
CA ALA A 42 14.61 14.43 23.50
C ALA A 42 13.48 14.79 22.50
N ASP A 43 13.74 14.63 21.21
CA ASP A 43 12.88 15.04 20.10
C ASP A 43 12.30 13.89 19.26
N ARG A 44 12.83 12.66 19.43
CA ARG A 44 12.45 11.51 18.61
C ARG A 44 12.60 10.19 19.35
N PHE A 45 11.64 9.31 19.16
CA PHE A 45 11.72 7.89 19.44
C PHE A 45 11.86 7.11 18.13
N ARG A 46 12.74 6.11 18.08
CA ARG A 46 12.91 5.22 16.95
C ARG A 46 12.81 3.76 17.37
N LEU A 47 11.93 3.00 16.72
CA LEU A 47 11.87 1.55 16.77
C LEU A 47 12.56 1.00 15.52
N VAL A 48 13.40 -0.04 15.68
CA VAL A 48 14.00 -0.78 14.58
C VAL A 48 13.74 -2.27 14.80
N VAL A 49 13.11 -2.91 13.84
CA VAL A 49 12.87 -4.35 13.83
C VAL A 49 13.78 -4.99 12.79
N ASP A 50 14.70 -5.81 13.23
CA ASP A 50 15.63 -6.54 12.35
C ASP A 50 15.00 -7.87 11.94
N VAL A 51 14.95 -8.13 10.64
CA VAL A 51 14.36 -9.33 10.05
C VAL A 51 15.37 -9.96 9.06
N ASP A 52 15.38 -11.29 8.96
CA ASP A 52 16.35 -12.00 8.11
C ASP A 52 16.00 -11.99 6.63
N GLN A 53 14.80 -11.60 6.26
CA GLN A 53 14.38 -11.39 4.87
C GLN A 53 13.29 -10.32 4.76
N GLU A 54 12.99 -9.91 3.55
CA GLU A 54 11.94 -8.92 3.26
C GLU A 54 10.57 -9.44 3.67
N ILE A 55 9.78 -8.62 4.35
CA ILE A 55 8.43 -8.93 4.85
C ILE A 55 7.44 -7.82 4.53
N ASP A 56 6.17 -8.17 4.56
CA ASP A 56 5.08 -7.20 4.55
C ASP A 56 4.74 -6.77 5.99
N TYR A 57 4.24 -5.55 6.12
CA TYR A 57 3.78 -5.02 7.41
C TYR A 57 2.67 -3.99 7.20
N ASP A 58 1.80 -3.89 8.19
CA ASP A 58 0.79 -2.84 8.30
C ASP A 58 0.84 -2.17 9.68
N THR A 59 0.11 -1.06 9.81
CA THR A 59 0.01 -0.33 11.08
C THR A 59 -1.42 0.10 11.34
N MET A 60 -1.82 0.06 12.60
CA MET A 60 -3.07 0.66 13.07
C MET A 60 -2.83 1.55 14.30
N VAL A 61 -3.62 2.58 14.44
CA VAL A 61 -3.60 3.48 15.60
C VAL A 61 -4.87 3.27 16.41
N LEU A 62 -4.72 2.94 17.68
CA LEU A 62 -5.82 2.74 18.62
C LEU A 62 -5.82 3.87 19.65
N SER A 63 -7.03 4.33 20.01
CA SER A 63 -7.24 5.31 21.07
C SER A 63 -7.82 4.63 22.32
N ASN A 64 -7.58 5.23 23.49
CA ASN A 64 -8.12 4.83 24.81
C ASN A 64 -7.73 3.41 25.28
N PRO A 65 -6.47 3.16 25.69
CA PRO A 65 -5.33 4.08 25.71
C PRO A 65 -4.69 4.21 24.31
N GLY A 66 -3.93 5.28 24.09
CA GLY A 66 -3.21 5.53 22.84
C GLY A 66 -2.19 4.41 22.54
N ARG A 67 -2.26 3.81 21.37
CA ARG A 67 -1.36 2.73 20.94
C ARG A 67 -1.12 2.81 19.44
N ILE A 68 0.10 2.51 19.03
CA ILE A 68 0.44 2.17 17.65
C ILE A 68 0.68 0.67 17.61
N VAL A 69 0.03 -0.02 16.70
CA VAL A 69 0.20 -1.45 16.46
C VAL A 69 0.88 -1.64 15.12
N VAL A 70 1.93 -2.45 15.06
CA VAL A 70 2.61 -2.87 13.84
C VAL A 70 2.44 -4.38 13.70
N ASN A 71 1.81 -4.82 12.63
CA ASN A 71 1.74 -6.24 12.26
C ASN A 71 2.81 -6.54 11.21
N LEU A 72 3.60 -7.55 11.45
CA LEU A 72 4.61 -8.06 10.52
C LEU A 72 4.11 -9.41 10.00
N HIS A 73 3.94 -9.55 8.68
CA HIS A 73 3.31 -10.72 8.08
C HIS A 73 4.33 -11.74 7.56
N ASN A 74 3.91 -12.99 7.54
CA ASN A 74 4.72 -14.14 7.14
C ASN A 74 6.05 -14.21 7.87
N VAL A 75 6.01 -13.98 9.18
CA VAL A 75 7.19 -13.90 10.05
C VAL A 75 6.93 -14.60 11.38
N ARG A 76 7.97 -15.24 11.89
CA ARG A 76 7.99 -15.80 13.25
C ARG A 76 8.84 -14.94 14.17
N LEU A 77 8.52 -14.96 15.43
CA LEU A 77 9.25 -14.23 16.43
C LEU A 77 10.44 -15.06 16.94
N GLY A 78 11.64 -14.53 16.75
CA GLY A 78 12.87 -15.15 17.24
C GLY A 78 12.86 -15.36 18.75
N ALA A 79 13.46 -16.44 19.21
CA ALA A 79 13.45 -16.83 20.64
C ALA A 79 14.19 -15.80 21.52
N SER A 80 15.18 -15.11 20.98
CA SER A 80 15.99 -14.11 21.69
C SER A 80 15.36 -12.71 21.76
N VAL A 81 14.20 -12.49 21.09
CA VAL A 81 13.56 -11.19 21.06
C VAL A 81 12.88 -10.90 22.39
N GLU A 82 13.20 -9.77 22.99
CA GLU A 82 12.56 -9.30 24.21
C GLU A 82 11.06 -9.02 23.95
N ARG A 83 10.21 -9.56 24.83
CA ARG A 83 8.74 -9.52 24.65
C ARG A 83 8.11 -8.24 25.17
N GLU A 84 8.78 -7.57 26.11
CA GLU A 84 8.30 -6.33 26.70
C GLU A 84 9.49 -5.40 26.98
N MET A 85 9.35 -4.15 26.55
CA MET A 85 10.36 -3.11 26.77
C MET A 85 9.70 -1.87 27.36
N VAL A 86 10.39 -1.23 28.28
CA VAL A 86 10.03 0.08 28.84
C VAL A 86 11.12 1.07 28.46
N PRO A 87 11.02 1.73 27.29
CA PRO A 87 12.14 2.50 26.73
C PRO A 87 12.43 3.79 27.47
N GLY A 88 11.54 4.23 28.36
CA GLY A 88 11.63 5.55 29.00
C GLY A 88 11.39 6.69 28.02
N GLY A 89 11.32 7.93 28.52
CA GLY A 89 11.08 9.11 27.71
C GLY A 89 9.60 9.41 27.49
N ARG A 90 9.32 10.45 26.69
CA ARG A 90 7.98 11.03 26.58
C ARG A 90 7.10 10.44 25.48
N PHE A 91 7.69 9.69 24.55
CA PHE A 91 6.95 9.25 23.35
C PHE A 91 6.27 7.89 23.53
N VAL A 92 6.98 6.92 24.09
CA VAL A 92 6.51 5.55 24.22
C VAL A 92 6.74 5.09 25.66
N SER A 93 5.67 4.71 26.34
CA SER A 93 5.72 4.23 27.72
C SER A 93 6.04 2.74 27.81
N ARG A 94 5.58 1.95 26.84
CA ARG A 94 5.75 0.49 26.82
C ARG A 94 5.69 -0.02 25.40
N ILE A 95 6.45 -1.09 25.14
CA ILE A 95 6.39 -1.85 23.89
C ILE A 95 6.17 -3.30 24.24
N ARG A 96 5.23 -3.94 23.55
CA ARG A 96 5.02 -5.37 23.65
C ARG A 96 5.20 -6.01 22.28
N VAL A 97 5.93 -7.12 22.24
CA VAL A 97 6.21 -7.88 21.01
C VAL A 97 5.74 -9.30 21.22
N GLY A 98 4.90 -9.80 20.34
CA GLY A 98 4.33 -11.14 20.46
C GLY A 98 4.08 -11.80 19.12
N GLN A 99 4.11 -13.13 19.11
CA GLN A 99 3.52 -13.88 18.01
C GLN A 99 2.00 -13.77 18.16
N PHE A 100 1.36 -13.08 17.23
CA PHE A 100 -0.08 -12.85 17.27
C PHE A 100 -0.86 -14.08 16.76
N ASP A 101 -0.39 -14.65 15.67
CA ASP A 101 -0.87 -15.90 15.09
C ASP A 101 0.31 -16.71 14.52
N LYS A 102 0.06 -17.75 13.71
CA LYS A 102 1.11 -18.63 13.16
C LYS A 102 2.10 -17.91 12.26
N THR A 103 1.67 -16.81 11.63
CA THR A 103 2.40 -16.10 10.58
C THR A 103 2.58 -14.60 10.84
N THR A 104 2.00 -14.07 11.91
CA THR A 104 2.03 -12.63 12.23
C THR A 104 2.72 -12.37 13.55
N VAL A 105 3.72 -11.50 13.54
CA VAL A 105 4.29 -10.90 14.76
C VAL A 105 3.68 -9.52 14.94
N ARG A 106 3.12 -9.27 16.12
CA ARG A 106 2.52 -7.98 16.47
C ARG A 106 3.39 -7.23 17.48
N ILE A 107 3.63 -5.97 17.17
CA ILE A 107 4.32 -5.04 18.06
C ILE A 107 3.33 -3.95 18.45
N VAL A 108 3.14 -3.75 19.74
CA VAL A 108 2.25 -2.73 20.30
C VAL A 108 3.06 -1.71 21.07
N LEU A 109 3.02 -0.45 20.64
CA LEU A 109 3.63 0.68 21.31
C LEU A 109 2.54 1.43 22.08
N GLU A 110 2.63 1.49 23.40
CA GLU A 110 1.77 2.34 24.23
C GLU A 110 2.33 3.76 24.21
N THR A 111 1.54 4.72 23.72
CA THR A 111 2.03 6.07 23.47
C THR A 111 0.91 7.09 23.53
N GLU A 112 1.10 8.15 24.30
CA GLU A 112 0.23 9.32 24.23
C GLU A 112 0.44 10.09 22.92
N ALA A 113 1.60 9.89 22.29
CA ALA A 113 1.94 10.46 21.00
C ALA A 113 1.27 9.74 19.81
N ALA A 114 0.38 8.76 20.03
CA ALA A 114 -0.39 8.12 18.97
C ALA A 114 -1.26 9.11 18.16
N LYS A 115 -1.50 10.30 18.71
CA LYS A 115 -2.14 11.43 18.02
C LYS A 115 -1.17 12.27 17.21
N ASP A 116 0.13 12.09 17.42
CA ASP A 116 1.21 12.81 16.75
C ASP A 116 1.64 12.06 15.50
N THR A 117 2.40 12.73 14.66
CA THR A 117 2.92 12.17 13.43
C THR A 117 3.97 11.09 13.73
N PHE A 118 3.81 9.91 13.17
CA PHE A 118 4.88 8.92 13.08
C PHE A 118 5.15 8.58 11.62
N THR A 119 6.34 8.04 11.35
CA THR A 119 6.70 7.50 10.04
C THR A 119 7.15 6.07 10.20
N ILE A 120 6.78 5.22 9.24
CA ILE A 120 7.27 3.84 9.16
C ILE A 120 7.81 3.57 7.75
N PHE A 121 8.95 2.91 7.67
CA PHE A 121 9.60 2.59 6.41
C PHE A 121 10.51 1.37 6.56
N SER A 122 10.87 0.74 5.45
CA SER A 122 11.82 -0.37 5.44
C SER A 122 13.18 0.06 4.92
N LEU A 123 14.21 -0.64 5.40
CA LEU A 123 15.59 -0.52 4.94
C LEU A 123 16.14 -1.89 4.59
N THR A 124 16.89 -1.98 3.49
CA THR A 124 17.59 -3.18 3.06
C THR A 124 19.10 -3.01 3.23
N GLY A 125 19.81 -4.11 3.52
CA GLY A 125 21.27 -4.12 3.66
C GLY A 125 21.79 -3.67 5.02
N GLY A 126 23.10 -3.68 5.21
CA GLY A 126 23.78 -3.40 6.48
C GLY A 126 23.88 -4.63 7.38
N ALA A 127 23.85 -4.44 8.71
CA ALA A 127 24.02 -5.52 9.69
C ALA A 127 22.86 -6.52 9.70
N SER A 128 21.68 -6.13 9.21
CA SER A 128 20.52 -6.99 9.02
C SER A 128 20.04 -6.88 7.57
N PRO A 129 19.66 -8.00 6.91
CA PRO A 129 19.22 -7.99 5.51
C PRO A 129 18.03 -7.07 5.27
N TYR A 130 17.10 -7.02 6.24
CA TYR A 130 15.89 -6.20 6.18
C TYR A 130 15.54 -5.63 7.55
N ARG A 131 15.05 -4.41 7.56
CA ARG A 131 14.67 -3.70 8.80
C ARG A 131 13.39 -2.93 8.56
N VAL A 132 12.46 -3.03 9.49
CA VAL A 132 11.32 -2.12 9.59
C VAL A 132 11.65 -1.07 10.64
N VAL A 133 11.54 0.21 10.28
CA VAL A 133 11.90 1.34 11.11
C VAL A 133 10.66 2.22 11.33
N MET A 134 10.37 2.57 12.59
CA MET A 134 9.32 3.53 12.93
C MET A 134 9.92 4.68 13.72
N ASP A 135 9.63 5.91 13.33
CA ASP A 135 9.98 7.13 14.03
C ASP A 135 8.74 7.83 14.58
N ILE A 136 8.75 8.23 15.83
CA ILE A 136 7.68 8.99 16.50
C ILE A 136 8.27 10.29 17.02
N GLY A 137 7.58 11.43 16.83
CA GLY A 137 7.96 12.74 17.38
C GLY A 137 9.05 13.47 16.61
N ALA A 138 9.53 12.99 15.48
CA ALA A 138 10.40 13.75 14.59
C ALA A 138 9.63 14.98 14.08
N GLY A 139 9.91 16.17 14.62
CA GLY A 139 9.38 17.43 14.11
C GLY A 139 9.64 17.51 12.59
N LYS A 140 8.85 18.33 11.86
CA LYS A 140 8.92 18.55 10.41
C LYS A 140 10.37 18.78 9.92
N GLY A 141 11.12 17.71 9.82
CA GLY A 141 12.43 17.63 9.21
C GLY A 141 12.30 16.75 7.98
N ASN A 142 12.30 17.39 6.84
CA ASN A 142 12.58 16.87 5.50
C ASN A 142 12.58 15.33 5.44
N ALA A 143 11.49 14.74 5.00
CA ALA A 143 11.52 13.38 4.48
C ALA A 143 12.45 13.39 3.27
N GLY A 144 13.74 13.20 3.53
CA GLY A 144 14.75 13.02 2.51
C GLY A 144 14.34 11.83 1.65
N ASN A 145 14.09 12.13 0.42
CA ASN A 145 13.90 11.21 -0.68
C ASN A 145 15.13 10.27 -0.74
N SER A 146 15.09 9.15 -0.03
CA SER A 146 16.10 8.10 -0.17
C SER A 146 15.58 7.01 -1.09
N THR A 147 15.55 7.32 -2.38
CA THR A 147 15.67 6.32 -3.42
C THR A 147 17.05 5.67 -3.24
N ALA A 148 17.08 4.47 -2.69
CA ALA A 148 18.27 3.63 -2.71
C ALA A 148 18.51 3.15 -4.15
N SER A 149 19.23 3.95 -4.94
CA SER A 149 19.93 3.48 -6.13
C SER A 149 21.38 3.24 -5.71
N GLY A 150 21.81 1.99 -5.78
CA GLY A 150 23.19 1.65 -5.55
C GLY A 150 24.07 2.28 -6.62
N ASN A 151 25.08 3.04 -6.19
CA ASN A 151 26.30 3.19 -6.95
C ASN A 151 27.46 3.36 -5.99
N THR A 152 28.41 2.44 -6.12
CA THR A 152 29.68 2.40 -5.42
C THR A 152 30.58 3.51 -5.93
N GLN A 153 31.02 4.41 -5.02
CA GLN A 153 32.31 5.09 -5.21
C GLN A 153 33.05 5.21 -3.87
N LYS A 154 34.34 4.83 -3.94
CA LYS A 154 35.32 4.79 -2.87
C LYS A 154 35.61 6.18 -2.28
N PRO A 155 36.08 6.26 -1.01
CA PRO A 155 36.50 7.51 -0.41
C PRO A 155 37.86 7.96 -0.95
N VAL A 156 37.98 9.28 -1.11
CA VAL A 156 39.25 9.96 -1.28
C VAL A 156 39.47 10.79 -0.04
N ASP A 157 40.51 10.43 0.69
CA ASP A 157 41.09 11.22 1.77
C ASP A 157 41.64 12.53 1.17
N ASN A 158 41.41 13.64 1.81
CA ASN A 158 42.40 14.70 1.83
C ASN A 158 42.29 15.56 3.08
N ASP A 159 43.44 15.66 3.68
CA ASP A 159 43.87 16.32 4.91
C ASP A 159 44.07 17.84 4.67
N GLY A 160 43.93 18.62 5.73
CA GLY A 160 44.76 19.84 5.83
C GLY A 160 44.09 21.19 5.98
N GLY A 161 44.18 21.78 7.17
CA GLY A 161 44.65 23.14 7.32
C GLY A 161 43.67 24.22 7.80
N ASP A 162 43.59 24.41 9.06
CA ASP A 162 43.99 25.55 9.91
C ASP A 162 43.51 27.00 9.63
N SER A 163 43.02 27.57 10.74
CA SER A 163 43.21 28.91 11.30
C SER A 163 42.30 30.11 10.93
N THR A 164 41.79 30.59 11.99
CA THR A 164 41.80 31.96 12.60
C THR A 164 40.64 32.92 12.34
N SER A 165 39.96 33.17 13.44
CA SER A 165 39.67 34.44 14.16
C SER A 165 39.10 35.64 13.40
N GLY A 166 38.10 36.25 14.03
CA GLY A 166 37.74 37.66 13.78
C GLY A 166 36.39 38.05 14.36
N ASP A 167 36.40 38.51 15.61
CA ASP A 167 35.38 39.36 16.26
C ASP A 167 34.97 40.56 15.42
N THR A 168 33.70 40.97 15.48
CA THR A 168 33.28 42.27 15.98
C THR A 168 31.78 42.52 15.93
N ASP A 169 31.29 43.00 17.06
CA ASP A 169 30.07 43.73 17.41
C ASP A 169 29.41 44.60 16.31
N SER A 170 28.06 44.62 16.31
CA SER A 170 27.27 45.82 16.63
C SER A 170 25.77 45.64 16.34
N LYS A 171 25.01 45.97 17.37
CA LYS A 171 23.59 46.34 17.45
C LYS A 171 23.03 46.98 16.18
N ASP A 172 21.77 46.59 15.79
CA ASP A 172 20.66 47.54 15.92
C ASP A 172 19.29 46.85 15.74
N THR A 173 18.39 47.28 16.58
CA THR A 173 16.97 47.00 16.67
C THR A 173 16.20 47.58 15.47
N LYS A 174 15.27 46.77 14.91
CA LYS A 174 14.00 47.29 14.40
C LYS A 174 12.92 46.20 14.33
N GLU A 175 11.89 46.44 15.10
CA GLU A 175 10.55 45.80 14.96
C GLU A 175 10.03 45.97 13.52
N THR A 176 9.48 44.91 12.96
CA THR A 176 8.39 45.02 11.99
C THR A 176 7.63 43.68 11.90
N GLY A 177 6.38 43.74 12.38
CA GLY A 177 5.24 43.21 11.68
C GLY A 177 5.10 41.69 11.60
N ASP A 178 4.33 41.16 12.57
CA ASP A 178 3.59 39.91 12.41
C ASP A 178 2.78 39.94 11.11
N LYS A 179 3.23 39.20 10.11
CA LYS A 179 2.34 38.77 9.03
C LYS A 179 1.75 37.43 9.43
N GLU A 180 0.52 37.50 9.98
CA GLU A 180 -0.38 36.37 10.03
C GLU A 180 -0.39 35.69 8.66
N ASN A 181 0.19 34.49 8.64
CA ASN A 181 0.00 33.56 7.54
C ASN A 181 -1.41 32.99 7.69
N LYS A 182 -2.39 33.71 7.11
CA LYS A 182 -3.75 33.20 6.93
C LYS A 182 -3.65 31.90 6.14
N GLY A 183 -3.79 30.77 6.87
CA GLY A 183 -3.97 29.48 6.26
C GLY A 183 -5.07 29.59 5.19
N LYS A 184 -4.74 29.21 3.96
CA LYS A 184 -5.73 28.95 2.94
C LYS A 184 -6.68 27.92 3.50
N THR A 185 -7.85 28.34 3.91
CA THR A 185 -9.00 27.45 4.06
C THR A 185 -9.32 26.99 2.64
N GLU A 186 -8.91 25.76 2.32
CA GLU A 186 -9.30 25.12 1.09
C GLU A 186 -10.83 25.02 1.11
N LYS A 187 -11.44 25.57 0.05
CA LYS A 187 -12.88 25.48 -0.14
C LYS A 187 -13.24 24.02 -0.32
N PRO A 188 -14.42 23.56 0.18
CA PRO A 188 -14.94 22.26 -0.17
C PRO A 188 -14.88 22.08 -1.69
N VAL A 189 -14.46 20.92 -2.16
CA VAL A 189 -14.51 20.59 -3.58
C VAL A 189 -15.99 20.44 -3.93
N ASP A 190 -16.52 21.43 -4.62
CA ASP A 190 -17.93 21.45 -5.10
C ASP A 190 -17.90 20.86 -6.51
N LEU A 191 -18.10 19.54 -6.63
CA LEU A 191 -18.13 18.86 -7.91
C LEU A 191 -19.54 18.95 -8.50
N PRO A 192 -19.69 19.19 -9.81
CA PRO A 192 -20.97 19.11 -10.48
C PRO A 192 -21.48 17.66 -10.51
N ASP A 193 -22.78 17.46 -10.51
CA ASP A 193 -23.30 16.12 -10.82
C ASP A 193 -23.00 15.78 -12.29
N ILE A 194 -22.65 14.51 -12.53
CA ILE A 194 -22.33 13.99 -13.87
C ILE A 194 -23.29 12.86 -14.21
N ASP A 195 -23.72 12.87 -15.47
CA ASP A 195 -24.45 11.77 -16.04
C ASP A 195 -23.45 10.71 -16.53
N LEU A 196 -23.54 9.52 -15.98
CA LEU A 196 -22.62 8.42 -16.32
C LEU A 196 -22.88 7.91 -17.75
N GLU A 197 -24.11 8.04 -18.27
CA GLU A 197 -24.46 7.65 -19.63
C GLU A 197 -23.78 8.54 -20.71
N GLU A 198 -23.35 9.76 -20.31
CA GLU A 198 -22.61 10.68 -21.19
C GLU A 198 -21.08 10.44 -21.15
N ILE A 199 -20.60 9.49 -20.35
CA ILE A 199 -19.18 9.22 -20.21
C ILE A 199 -18.69 8.30 -21.34
N GLU A 200 -18.08 8.88 -22.36
CA GLU A 200 -17.43 8.11 -23.41
C GLU A 200 -16.02 7.66 -23.00
N LEU A 201 -15.80 6.35 -22.98
CA LEU A 201 -14.48 5.74 -22.87
C LEU A 201 -14.04 5.22 -24.24
N SER A 202 -12.73 5.31 -24.51
CA SER A 202 -12.19 4.84 -25.79
C SER A 202 -12.43 3.35 -25.99
N GLY A 203 -12.65 2.91 -27.25
CA GLY A 203 -12.86 1.50 -27.61
C GLY A 203 -11.67 0.57 -27.34
N VAL A 204 -10.58 1.08 -26.76
CA VAL A 204 -9.38 0.32 -26.36
C VAL A 204 -9.65 -0.70 -25.25
N LEU A 205 -10.77 -0.54 -24.54
CA LEU A 205 -11.16 -1.43 -23.43
C LEU A 205 -11.84 -2.71 -23.92
N LYS A 206 -12.24 -2.79 -25.17
CA LYS A 206 -12.98 -3.95 -25.71
C LYS A 206 -12.21 -5.25 -25.50
N GLY A 207 -12.81 -6.16 -24.74
CA GLY A 207 -12.27 -7.48 -24.44
C GLY A 207 -11.15 -7.52 -23.40
N LYS A 208 -10.71 -6.37 -22.84
CA LYS A 208 -9.75 -6.32 -21.74
C LYS A 208 -10.36 -6.94 -20.49
N LYS A 209 -9.56 -7.74 -19.78
CA LYS A 209 -9.94 -8.32 -18.48
C LYS A 209 -9.36 -7.46 -17.37
N ILE A 210 -10.22 -6.87 -16.56
CA ILE A 210 -9.86 -5.95 -15.50
C ILE A 210 -10.34 -6.53 -14.17
N VAL A 211 -9.46 -6.65 -13.19
CA VAL A 211 -9.88 -6.98 -11.83
C VAL A 211 -9.94 -5.71 -11.01
N LEU A 212 -11.11 -5.43 -10.44
CA LEU A 212 -11.31 -4.42 -9.42
C LEU A 212 -11.41 -5.12 -8.06
N ASP A 213 -10.60 -4.68 -7.13
CA ASP A 213 -10.51 -5.21 -5.77
C ASP A 213 -10.94 -4.14 -4.78
N PRO A 214 -12.25 -4.06 -4.43
CA PRO A 214 -12.68 -3.17 -3.34
C PRO A 214 -12.06 -3.64 -2.03
N GLY A 215 -11.18 -2.81 -1.45
CA GLY A 215 -10.49 -3.12 -0.20
C GLY A 215 -11.46 -3.41 0.94
N HIS A 216 -10.99 -4.20 1.94
CA HIS A 216 -11.75 -4.55 3.13
C HIS A 216 -13.03 -5.36 2.82
N GLY A 217 -13.96 -5.44 3.76
CA GLY A 217 -15.24 -6.15 3.62
C GLY A 217 -15.52 -7.10 4.79
N GLY A 218 -16.78 -7.46 4.98
CA GLY A 218 -17.21 -8.32 6.08
C GLY A 218 -16.91 -7.72 7.45
N GLU A 219 -16.14 -8.43 8.29
CA GLU A 219 -15.76 -7.95 9.63
C GLU A 219 -14.69 -6.85 9.61
N ASP A 220 -13.96 -6.69 8.50
CA ASP A 220 -12.96 -5.64 8.34
C ASP A 220 -13.58 -4.35 7.78
N PRO A 221 -13.80 -3.31 8.60
CA PRO A 221 -14.37 -2.05 8.14
C PRO A 221 -13.38 -1.19 7.35
N GLY A 222 -12.06 -1.52 7.39
CA GLY A 222 -11.01 -0.60 6.98
C GLY A 222 -10.92 0.62 7.90
N ALA A 223 -10.46 1.73 7.37
CA ALA A 223 -10.47 3.00 8.09
C ALA A 223 -11.90 3.50 8.32
N ILE A 224 -12.09 4.21 9.43
CA ILE A 224 -13.38 4.80 9.80
C ILE A 224 -13.22 6.31 9.88
N GLY A 225 -14.03 7.01 9.10
CA GLY A 225 -14.04 8.46 9.03
C GLY A 225 -14.62 9.12 10.27
N PRO A 226 -14.49 10.45 10.38
CA PRO A 226 -15.00 11.23 11.52
C PRO A 226 -16.49 11.10 11.80
N THR A 227 -17.31 10.83 10.77
CA THR A 227 -18.76 10.67 10.89
C THR A 227 -19.22 9.24 11.04
N GLY A 228 -18.28 8.28 10.98
CA GLY A 228 -18.54 6.84 11.08
C GLY A 228 -18.64 6.12 9.75
N VAL A 229 -18.40 6.81 8.63
CA VAL A 229 -18.31 6.20 7.30
C VAL A 229 -17.12 5.23 7.26
N THR A 230 -17.36 4.03 6.76
CA THR A 230 -16.33 2.98 6.68
C THR A 230 -15.70 2.94 5.29
N GLU A 231 -14.41 2.71 5.23
CA GLU A 231 -13.67 2.54 3.97
C GLU A 231 -14.29 1.44 3.10
N LYS A 232 -14.63 0.29 3.67
CA LYS A 232 -15.22 -0.84 2.93
C LYS A 232 -16.49 -0.49 2.16
N SER A 233 -17.29 0.45 2.67
CA SER A 233 -18.53 0.89 2.01
C SER A 233 -18.24 1.77 0.81
N ILE A 234 -17.25 2.66 0.92
CA ILE A 234 -16.87 3.57 -0.17
C ILE A 234 -16.17 2.79 -1.29
N THR A 235 -15.22 1.93 -0.93
CA THR A 235 -14.45 1.14 -1.92
C THR A 235 -15.36 0.28 -2.79
N LEU A 236 -16.42 -0.31 -2.19
CA LEU A 236 -17.40 -1.10 -2.94
C LEU A 236 -18.19 -0.23 -3.92
N ARG A 237 -18.75 0.90 -3.47
CA ARG A 237 -19.52 1.81 -4.33
C ARG A 237 -18.71 2.35 -5.50
N VAL A 238 -17.45 2.76 -5.26
CA VAL A 238 -16.54 3.23 -6.32
C VAL A 238 -16.24 2.10 -7.32
N ALA A 239 -16.01 0.88 -6.83
CA ALA A 239 -15.72 -0.25 -7.70
C ALA A 239 -16.93 -0.68 -8.54
N GLU A 240 -18.13 -0.71 -7.96
CA GLU A 240 -19.39 -1.02 -8.67
C GLU A 240 -19.66 -0.01 -9.78
N THR A 241 -19.59 1.29 -9.46
CA THR A 241 -19.77 2.35 -10.46
C THR A 241 -18.71 2.29 -11.57
N ALA A 242 -17.45 2.00 -11.21
CA ALA A 242 -16.39 1.83 -12.21
C ALA A 242 -16.59 0.57 -13.06
N GLN A 243 -17.12 -0.51 -12.49
CA GLN A 243 -17.46 -1.72 -13.22
C GLN A 243 -18.47 -1.43 -14.33
N GLU A 244 -19.58 -0.74 -14.02
CA GLU A 244 -20.59 -0.35 -15.00
C GLU A 244 -19.99 0.39 -16.19
N LEU A 245 -19.22 1.46 -15.94
CA LEU A 245 -18.55 2.25 -16.98
C LEU A 245 -17.58 1.43 -17.85
N LEU A 246 -16.82 0.54 -17.22
CA LEU A 246 -15.82 -0.28 -17.93
C LEU A 246 -16.49 -1.37 -18.77
N GLU A 247 -17.59 -1.97 -18.29
CA GLU A 247 -18.34 -2.99 -19.01
C GLU A 247 -19.10 -2.39 -20.19
N GLU A 248 -19.69 -1.20 -20.06
CA GLU A 248 -20.27 -0.44 -21.16
C GLU A 248 -19.24 -0.13 -22.26
N ALA A 249 -18.00 0.16 -21.88
CA ALA A 249 -16.88 0.33 -22.82
C ALA A 249 -16.34 -0.98 -23.40
N GLY A 250 -16.95 -2.13 -23.07
CA GLY A 250 -16.66 -3.45 -23.64
C GLY A 250 -15.54 -4.22 -22.91
N ALA A 251 -15.13 -3.80 -21.74
CA ALA A 251 -14.22 -4.57 -20.88
C ALA A 251 -14.94 -5.78 -20.25
N LYS A 252 -14.16 -6.71 -19.72
CA LYS A 252 -14.64 -7.81 -18.86
C LYS A 252 -14.13 -7.51 -17.46
N VAL A 253 -15.03 -7.07 -16.59
CA VAL A 253 -14.67 -6.73 -15.23
C VAL A 253 -14.91 -7.92 -14.29
N ILE A 254 -14.00 -8.14 -13.37
CA ILE A 254 -14.08 -9.15 -12.34
C ILE A 254 -13.86 -8.43 -11.02
N MET A 255 -14.87 -8.50 -10.17
CA MET A 255 -14.81 -7.97 -8.81
C MET A 255 -14.29 -9.04 -7.85
N THR A 256 -13.43 -8.68 -6.89
CA THR A 256 -13.02 -9.62 -5.84
C THR A 256 -14.14 -9.85 -4.83
N ARG A 257 -14.99 -8.86 -4.60
CA ARG A 257 -16.27 -8.95 -3.87
C ARG A 257 -17.29 -8.01 -4.50
N THR A 258 -18.57 -8.36 -4.42
CA THR A 258 -19.72 -7.57 -4.90
C THR A 258 -20.70 -7.25 -3.77
N GLU A 259 -20.37 -7.62 -2.54
CA GLU A 259 -21.16 -7.41 -1.34
C GLU A 259 -20.23 -7.04 -0.18
N ASP A 260 -20.80 -6.71 0.97
CA ASP A 260 -20.05 -6.49 2.21
C ASP A 260 -19.67 -7.82 2.88
N THR A 261 -18.75 -8.54 2.25
CA THR A 261 -18.30 -9.88 2.68
C THR A 261 -16.78 -9.98 2.65
N GLU A 262 -16.26 -10.95 3.40
CA GLU A 262 -14.88 -11.45 3.24
C GLU A 262 -14.71 -12.11 1.87
N VAL A 263 -13.53 -11.98 1.28
CA VAL A 263 -13.18 -12.59 -0.02
C VAL A 263 -12.70 -14.03 0.14
N SER A 264 -12.04 -14.32 1.26
CA SER A 264 -11.56 -15.67 1.55
C SER A 264 -12.71 -16.63 1.78
N PRO A 265 -12.69 -17.85 1.18
CA PRO A 265 -13.68 -18.89 1.45
C PRO A 265 -13.64 -19.40 2.89
N LYS A 266 -12.64 -19.00 3.67
CA LYS A 266 -12.56 -19.31 5.10
C LYS A 266 -13.42 -18.37 5.96
N HIS A 267 -13.95 -17.30 5.38
CA HIS A 267 -14.77 -16.28 6.05
C HIS A 267 -14.14 -15.84 7.37
N ARG A 268 -14.89 -15.76 8.45
CA ARG A 268 -14.41 -15.36 9.80
C ARG A 268 -13.23 -16.16 10.35
N GLN A 269 -12.86 -17.28 9.73
CA GLN A 269 -11.69 -18.07 10.10
C GLN A 269 -10.45 -17.71 9.27
N ALA A 270 -10.60 -16.81 8.31
CA ALA A 270 -9.50 -16.32 7.50
C ALA A 270 -8.53 -15.51 8.37
N THR A 271 -7.25 -15.65 8.10
CA THR A 271 -6.25 -14.69 8.53
C THR A 271 -6.21 -13.53 7.53
N ASP A 272 -5.59 -12.39 7.90
CA ASP A 272 -5.39 -11.27 6.97
C ASP A 272 -4.69 -11.74 5.68
N ILE A 273 -3.73 -12.67 5.80
CA ILE A 273 -3.04 -13.26 4.65
C ILE A 273 -3.99 -14.10 3.78
N ASP A 274 -4.90 -14.87 4.40
CA ASP A 274 -5.90 -15.64 3.63
C ASP A 274 -6.80 -14.72 2.82
N GLU A 275 -7.21 -13.58 3.39
CA GLU A 275 -7.99 -12.55 2.70
C GLU A 275 -7.23 -11.93 1.52
N LEU A 276 -6.01 -11.48 1.77
CA LEU A 276 -5.16 -10.87 0.74
C LEU A 276 -4.80 -11.87 -0.36
N GLN A 277 -4.52 -13.13 -0.01
CA GLN A 277 -4.22 -14.18 -0.97
C GLN A 277 -5.45 -14.53 -1.84
N ALA A 278 -6.64 -14.58 -1.26
CA ALA A 278 -7.87 -14.86 -2.01
C ALA A 278 -8.12 -13.80 -3.10
N ARG A 279 -7.86 -12.52 -2.82
CA ARG A 279 -7.92 -11.42 -3.80
C ARG A 279 -6.91 -11.63 -4.95
N CYS A 280 -5.67 -11.98 -4.61
CA CYS A 280 -4.64 -12.31 -5.61
C CYS A 280 -5.03 -13.52 -6.45
N ASP A 281 -5.58 -14.57 -5.84
CA ASP A 281 -5.94 -15.81 -6.50
C ASP A 281 -7.06 -15.60 -7.53
N ILE A 282 -8.06 -14.77 -7.21
CA ILE A 282 -9.12 -14.38 -8.15
C ILE A 282 -8.50 -13.75 -9.40
N ALA A 283 -7.62 -12.76 -9.22
CA ALA A 283 -6.98 -12.07 -10.33
C ALA A 283 -6.05 -12.99 -11.15
N ASN A 284 -5.21 -13.76 -10.47
CA ASN A 284 -4.27 -14.68 -11.10
C ASN A 284 -4.96 -15.80 -11.85
N LYS A 285 -6.04 -16.38 -11.29
CA LYS A 285 -6.85 -17.43 -11.91
C LYS A 285 -7.64 -16.91 -13.11
N ALA A 286 -8.12 -15.68 -13.07
CA ALA A 286 -8.80 -15.04 -14.18
C ALA A 286 -7.85 -14.76 -15.36
N GLY A 287 -6.54 -14.71 -15.15
CA GLY A 287 -5.58 -14.24 -16.14
C GLY A 287 -5.92 -12.82 -16.59
N ALA A 288 -6.10 -11.91 -15.62
CA ALA A 288 -6.46 -10.53 -15.88
C ALA A 288 -5.33 -9.76 -16.59
N ASP A 289 -5.69 -8.75 -17.37
CA ASP A 289 -4.72 -7.84 -18.00
C ASP A 289 -4.16 -6.83 -16.99
N ILE A 290 -4.98 -6.40 -16.03
CA ILE A 290 -4.60 -5.51 -14.92
C ILE A 290 -5.37 -5.83 -13.63
N PHE A 291 -4.81 -5.43 -12.51
CA PHE A 291 -5.41 -5.51 -11.18
C PHE A 291 -5.35 -4.15 -10.47
N ILE A 292 -6.47 -3.70 -9.95
CA ILE A 292 -6.57 -2.44 -9.22
C ILE A 292 -7.25 -2.70 -7.87
N SER A 293 -6.51 -2.53 -6.78
CA SER A 293 -7.04 -2.50 -5.43
C SER A 293 -7.44 -1.07 -5.08
N ILE A 294 -8.66 -0.88 -4.61
CA ILE A 294 -9.27 0.43 -4.34
C ILE A 294 -9.40 0.59 -2.84
N HIS A 295 -8.81 1.66 -2.31
CA HIS A 295 -8.70 1.97 -0.90
C HIS A 295 -8.95 3.46 -0.62
N MET A 296 -9.11 3.79 0.66
CA MET A 296 -9.23 5.16 1.18
C MET A 296 -8.21 5.34 2.29
N ASP A 297 -7.26 6.25 2.08
CA ASP A 297 -6.18 6.52 3.04
C ASP A 297 -6.73 7.06 4.37
N SER A 298 -5.99 6.86 5.41
CA SER A 298 -6.33 7.38 6.74
C SER A 298 -5.09 7.84 7.48
N PHE A 299 -5.19 8.97 8.14
CA PHE A 299 -4.10 9.50 8.94
C PHE A 299 -4.60 10.19 10.21
N VAL A 300 -3.82 10.11 11.29
CA VAL A 300 -4.18 10.74 12.58
C VAL A 300 -4.33 12.26 12.47
N ASN A 301 -3.53 12.91 11.60
CA ASN A 301 -3.75 14.31 11.27
C ASN A 301 -4.88 14.42 10.24
N ARG A 302 -6.06 14.78 10.70
CA ARG A 302 -7.26 14.96 9.86
C ARG A 302 -7.15 16.06 8.79
N LYS A 303 -6.04 16.79 8.73
CA LYS A 303 -5.71 17.71 7.63
C LYS A 303 -4.94 17.02 6.50
N ALA A 304 -4.48 15.79 6.71
CA ALA A 304 -3.91 15.01 5.63
C ALA A 304 -4.98 14.72 4.59
N GLY A 305 -4.65 14.86 3.33
CA GLY A 305 -5.58 14.66 2.22
C GLY A 305 -4.82 14.36 0.94
N GLY A 306 -5.57 14.04 -0.11
CA GLY A 306 -5.06 13.83 -1.45
C GLY A 306 -5.02 12.37 -1.89
N THR A 307 -4.78 12.16 -3.16
CA THR A 307 -4.77 10.86 -3.85
C THR A 307 -3.36 10.31 -3.97
N THR A 308 -3.18 9.02 -3.72
CA THR A 308 -1.92 8.30 -3.93
C THR A 308 -2.15 7.01 -4.71
N SER A 309 -1.31 6.71 -5.69
CA SER A 309 -1.29 5.40 -6.34
C SER A 309 -0.01 4.66 -5.99
N TYR A 310 -0.14 3.40 -5.57
CA TYR A 310 0.97 2.55 -5.17
C TYR A 310 1.19 1.40 -6.15
N TYR A 311 2.46 1.07 -6.39
CA TYR A 311 2.86 -0.08 -7.20
C TYR A 311 4.05 -0.81 -6.57
N TYR A 312 4.26 -2.07 -6.92
CA TYR A 312 5.44 -2.81 -6.47
C TYR A 312 6.64 -2.56 -7.40
N ALA A 313 7.71 -1.98 -6.85
CA ALA A 313 8.86 -1.53 -7.65
C ALA A 313 9.64 -2.66 -8.35
N LYS A 314 9.63 -3.87 -7.76
CA LYS A 314 10.26 -5.06 -8.35
C LYS A 314 9.31 -5.84 -9.28
N GLY A 315 8.06 -5.39 -9.42
CA GLY A 315 7.06 -5.96 -10.30
C GLY A 315 7.21 -5.49 -11.75
N SER A 316 6.11 -5.54 -12.50
CA SER A 316 6.09 -5.10 -13.89
C SER A 316 6.31 -3.59 -14.03
N ALA A 317 7.16 -3.18 -14.99
CA ALA A 317 7.30 -1.76 -15.35
C ALA A 317 5.95 -1.13 -15.81
N ALA A 318 5.02 -1.94 -16.31
CA ALA A 318 3.68 -1.52 -16.66
C ALA A 318 2.84 -1.13 -15.43
N SER A 319 3.12 -1.69 -14.24
CA SER A 319 2.44 -1.28 -12.99
C SER A 319 2.65 0.19 -12.68
N ARG A 320 3.86 0.73 -12.88
CA ARG A 320 4.14 2.15 -12.67
C ARG A 320 3.42 3.03 -13.69
N LYS A 321 3.32 2.59 -14.96
CA LYS A 321 2.56 3.31 -16.00
C LYS A 321 1.07 3.34 -15.68
N LEU A 322 0.53 2.19 -15.24
CA LEU A 322 -0.86 2.07 -14.80
C LEU A 322 -1.14 3.01 -13.61
N ALA A 323 -0.26 3.00 -12.60
CA ALA A 323 -0.37 3.88 -11.45
C ALA A 323 -0.36 5.36 -11.84
N ALA A 324 0.51 5.76 -12.77
CA ALA A 324 0.58 7.16 -13.22
C ALA A 324 -0.69 7.59 -13.98
N ALA A 325 -1.17 6.76 -14.90
CA ALA A 325 -2.37 7.07 -15.67
C ALA A 325 -3.62 7.19 -14.77
N ILE A 326 -3.77 6.30 -13.80
CA ILE A 326 -4.89 6.33 -12.85
C ILE A 326 -4.73 7.51 -11.87
N GLN A 327 -3.53 7.75 -11.34
CA GLN A 327 -3.25 8.90 -10.47
C GLN A 327 -3.68 10.22 -11.10
N ASP A 328 -3.23 10.48 -12.33
CA ASP A 328 -3.49 11.73 -13.04
C ASP A 328 -4.99 11.90 -13.34
N ALA A 329 -5.66 10.83 -13.75
CA ALA A 329 -7.08 10.86 -14.09
C ALA A 329 -7.95 11.04 -12.84
N VAL A 330 -7.70 10.29 -11.76
CA VAL A 330 -8.48 10.39 -10.51
C VAL A 330 -8.31 11.76 -9.88
N VAL A 331 -7.08 12.25 -9.72
CA VAL A 331 -6.82 13.60 -9.17
C VAL A 331 -7.56 14.68 -9.95
N LYS A 332 -7.54 14.58 -11.29
CA LYS A 332 -8.26 15.54 -12.17
C LYS A 332 -9.76 15.50 -11.95
N GLU A 333 -10.34 14.33 -11.78
CA GLU A 333 -11.79 14.17 -11.64
C GLU A 333 -12.30 14.59 -10.26
N ILE A 334 -11.64 14.17 -9.19
CA ILE A 334 -12.14 14.42 -7.83
C ILE A 334 -11.59 15.72 -7.23
N GLY A 335 -10.62 16.35 -7.88
CA GLY A 335 -10.06 17.65 -7.45
C GLY A 335 -9.23 17.61 -6.17
N THR A 336 -8.77 16.45 -5.73
CA THR A 336 -7.90 16.28 -4.56
C THR A 336 -6.45 16.66 -4.88
N GLU A 337 -5.64 16.87 -3.84
CA GLU A 337 -4.20 17.07 -4.01
C GLU A 337 -3.54 15.77 -4.51
N SER A 338 -2.65 15.87 -5.50
CA SER A 338 -1.86 14.71 -5.93
C SER A 338 -0.70 14.46 -4.96
N ARG A 339 -0.69 13.30 -4.32
CA ARG A 339 0.42 12.81 -3.52
C ARG A 339 1.41 11.96 -4.35
N GLY A 340 1.08 11.77 -5.62
CA GLY A 340 1.89 11.12 -6.64
C GLY A 340 1.88 9.59 -6.58
N VAL A 341 2.71 9.02 -7.44
CA VAL A 341 2.90 7.58 -7.57
C VAL A 341 4.06 7.13 -6.70
N LYS A 342 3.83 6.14 -5.84
CA LYS A 342 4.81 5.65 -4.88
C LYS A 342 5.03 4.14 -5.03
N SER A 343 6.23 3.69 -4.75
CA SER A 343 6.49 2.26 -4.60
C SER A 343 6.10 1.79 -3.21
N CYS A 344 5.56 0.58 -3.15
CA CYS A 344 5.17 -0.07 -1.89
C CYS A 344 5.50 -1.56 -1.93
N ASN A 345 5.25 -2.22 -0.80
CA ASN A 345 5.39 -3.66 -0.66
C ASN A 345 4.07 -4.32 -0.21
N PHE A 346 2.92 -3.73 -0.60
CA PHE A 346 1.62 -4.28 -0.25
C PHE A 346 1.40 -5.66 -0.87
N TYR A 347 0.79 -6.53 -0.12
CA TYR A 347 0.64 -7.94 -0.46
C TYR A 347 -0.01 -8.12 -1.84
N VAL A 348 -1.14 -7.49 -2.08
CA VAL A 348 -1.92 -7.69 -3.31
C VAL A 348 -1.20 -7.24 -4.58
N VAL A 349 -0.44 -6.14 -4.54
CA VAL A 349 0.32 -5.67 -5.72
C VAL A 349 1.61 -6.45 -5.94
N ARG A 350 2.08 -7.18 -4.92
CA ARG A 350 3.27 -8.01 -4.99
C ARG A 350 2.98 -9.44 -5.47
N HIS A 351 1.82 -10.00 -5.11
CA HIS A 351 1.48 -11.41 -5.37
C HIS A 351 0.54 -11.60 -6.56
N THR A 352 0.12 -10.53 -7.23
CA THR A 352 -0.56 -10.57 -8.53
C THR A 352 0.44 -10.66 -9.67
N LYS A 353 0.09 -11.41 -10.74
CA LYS A 353 0.99 -11.74 -11.87
C LYS A 353 0.93 -10.74 -13.02
N MET A 354 -0.06 -9.87 -13.05
CA MET A 354 -0.29 -8.84 -14.05
C MET A 354 0.16 -7.47 -13.52
N PRO A 355 0.19 -6.42 -14.37
CA PRO A 355 0.31 -5.04 -13.88
C PRO A 355 -0.73 -4.75 -12.81
N ALA A 356 -0.26 -4.34 -11.63
CA ALA A 356 -1.08 -4.19 -10.44
C ALA A 356 -0.76 -2.90 -9.69
N ILE A 357 -1.78 -2.25 -9.17
CA ILE A 357 -1.70 -1.07 -8.31
C ILE A 357 -2.65 -1.15 -7.13
N LEU A 358 -2.38 -0.33 -6.11
CA LEU A 358 -3.32 0.02 -5.07
C LEU A 358 -3.54 1.54 -5.13
N LEU A 359 -4.79 1.94 -5.25
CA LEU A 359 -5.21 3.34 -5.33
C LEU A 359 -5.82 3.76 -3.99
N GLU A 360 -5.21 4.73 -3.34
CA GLU A 360 -5.81 5.49 -2.26
C GLU A 360 -6.49 6.70 -2.86
N VAL A 361 -7.82 6.64 -2.99
CA VAL A 361 -8.62 7.65 -3.71
C VAL A 361 -8.51 9.01 -3.02
N ALA A 362 -8.71 9.03 -1.70
CA ALA A 362 -8.59 10.20 -0.84
C ALA A 362 -8.54 9.74 0.63
N PHE A 363 -8.48 10.66 1.59
CA PHE A 363 -8.39 10.35 3.01
C PHE A 363 -9.76 10.33 3.67
N VAL A 364 -10.27 9.14 4.02
CA VAL A 364 -11.53 9.03 4.78
C VAL A 364 -11.43 9.68 6.17
N SER A 365 -10.23 9.80 6.73
CA SER A 365 -9.99 10.50 8.01
C SER A 365 -10.06 12.03 7.91
N ASN A 366 -10.01 12.61 6.70
CA ASN A 366 -10.16 14.04 6.46
C ASN A 366 -11.65 14.39 6.33
N PRO A 367 -12.22 15.26 7.19
CA PRO A 367 -13.67 15.53 7.16
C PRO A 367 -14.20 16.08 5.83
N GLN A 368 -13.37 16.77 5.05
CA GLN A 368 -13.79 17.31 3.75
C GLN A 368 -13.77 16.20 2.69
N GLU A 369 -12.72 15.37 2.69
CA GLU A 369 -12.60 14.24 1.77
C GLU A 369 -13.56 13.09 2.15
N GLU A 370 -13.82 12.85 3.45
CA GLU A 370 -14.88 11.93 3.89
C GLU A 370 -16.24 12.32 3.30
N LYS A 371 -16.62 13.61 3.41
CA LYS A 371 -17.85 14.10 2.84
C LYS A 371 -17.92 13.94 1.32
N LEU A 372 -16.81 14.17 0.63
CA LEU A 372 -16.69 13.94 -0.81
C LEU A 372 -16.89 12.45 -1.13
N LEU A 373 -16.14 11.57 -0.47
CA LEU A 373 -16.14 10.12 -0.72
C LEU A 373 -17.48 9.45 -0.36
N ASP A 374 -18.20 9.96 0.64
CA ASP A 374 -19.52 9.43 1.05
C ASP A 374 -20.66 9.89 0.15
N SER A 375 -20.45 10.95 -0.65
CA SER A 375 -21.47 11.45 -1.58
C SER A 375 -21.54 10.63 -2.87
N ASP A 376 -22.73 10.52 -3.45
CA ASP A 376 -22.92 9.89 -4.76
C ASP A 376 -22.12 10.61 -5.86
N ILE A 377 -22.05 11.92 -5.81
CA ILE A 377 -21.27 12.74 -6.75
C ILE A 377 -19.79 12.40 -6.64
N GLY A 378 -19.24 12.34 -5.43
CA GLY A 378 -17.83 11.99 -5.24
C GLY A 378 -17.50 10.56 -5.67
N VAL A 379 -18.38 9.60 -5.42
CA VAL A 379 -18.26 8.22 -5.90
C VAL A 379 -18.24 8.16 -7.44
N LYS A 380 -19.18 8.86 -8.10
CA LYS A 380 -19.24 8.94 -9.58
C LYS A 380 -17.93 9.51 -10.14
N HIS A 381 -17.44 10.63 -9.61
CA HIS A 381 -16.20 11.24 -10.06
C HIS A 381 -14.98 10.33 -9.83
N ALA A 382 -14.89 9.66 -8.69
CA ALA A 382 -13.82 8.71 -8.42
C ALA A 382 -13.83 7.53 -9.41
N ALA A 383 -15.00 6.98 -9.70
CA ALA A 383 -15.20 5.90 -10.65
C ALA A 383 -14.87 6.32 -12.10
N VAL A 384 -15.31 7.52 -12.53
CA VAL A 384 -14.97 8.08 -13.85
C VAL A 384 -13.47 8.32 -13.97
N GLY A 385 -12.83 8.88 -12.94
CA GLY A 385 -11.39 9.06 -12.92
C GLY A 385 -10.64 7.73 -13.06
N LEU A 386 -11.08 6.72 -12.32
CA LEU A 386 -10.52 5.37 -12.40
C LEU A 386 -10.69 4.77 -13.81
N ALA A 387 -11.91 4.81 -14.38
CA ALA A 387 -12.20 4.28 -15.71
C ALA A 387 -11.42 4.99 -16.82
N ARG A 388 -11.31 6.33 -16.77
CA ARG A 388 -10.49 7.13 -17.70
C ARG A 388 -9.00 6.82 -17.58
N GLY A 389 -8.49 6.65 -16.36
CA GLY A 389 -7.10 6.27 -16.13
C GLY A 389 -6.76 4.88 -16.69
N ILE A 390 -7.68 3.92 -16.53
CA ILE A 390 -7.56 2.57 -17.15
C ILE A 390 -7.58 2.68 -18.67
N ALA A 391 -8.52 3.43 -19.26
CA ALA A 391 -8.58 3.63 -20.70
C ALA A 391 -7.31 4.30 -21.25
N ALA A 392 -6.77 5.30 -20.55
CA ALA A 392 -5.52 5.95 -20.92
C ALA A 392 -4.32 4.98 -20.88
N PHE A 393 -4.26 4.08 -19.90
CA PHE A 393 -3.21 3.07 -19.81
C PHE A 393 -3.23 2.11 -21.04
N PHE A 394 -4.40 1.69 -21.50
CA PHE A 394 -4.50 0.79 -22.65
C PHE A 394 -4.42 1.50 -24.01
N GLY A 395 -4.69 2.81 -24.06
CA GLY A 395 -4.68 3.62 -25.27
C GLY A 395 -3.33 4.26 -25.59
N GLY A 396 -2.43 4.34 -24.67
CA GLY A 396 -1.11 4.99 -24.80
C GLY A 396 0.00 4.08 -24.48
#